data_692c00564729fb7a17d9b98c6b928f97
#
_entry.id   692c00564729fb7a17d9b98c6b928f97
#
_cell.length_a   1.000
_cell.length_b   1.000
_cell.length_c   1.000
_cell.angle_alpha   90.00
_cell.angle_beta   90.00
_cell.angle_gamma   90.00
#
_symmetry.space_group_name_H-M   'P 1'
#
loop_
_entity.id
_entity.type
_entity.pdbx_description
1 polymer ?
#
loop_
_entity_poly.entity_id
_entity_poly.type
_entity_poly.pdbx_seq_one_letter_code
_entity_poly.pdbx_strand_id
1 'polypeptide(L)'
;MRGLTLLLAALLPLSSMADGLPFMKDLAGDADLPRPWGAGFDFYTMDQDYDIKSLDFALPGVIVGDPSAIKVTNEVQHFDFKGDAWILPFLNVFGLIGRVDIDTAVDFSTADISGLPINLGQLPFSFNGTVYGGGFTLAYGAERWFTSVTTVFTRTSTSGDFDSKVNSTAVQPRIGMLKNGFRFWVGGMYLNTDEKHSGVFDLPFIGAVPLDIELETKDAWNYSIGAGYEFNDRANLTFEAGFGNRKHTLFNFNFRF
;
A
#
# COMPACT_ATOMS: atom_id res chain seq x y z
N MET A 1 -30.95 -0.17 -0.78
CA MET A 1 -30.69 -1.46 -0.15
C MET A 1 -30.77 -2.64 -1.13
N ARG A 2 -30.27 -2.52 -2.40
CA ARG A 2 -30.30 -3.59 -3.42
C ARG A 2 -28.91 -4.06 -3.87
N GLY A 3 -27.82 -3.50 -3.31
CA GLY A 3 -26.43 -3.84 -3.72
C GLY A 3 -25.72 -4.90 -2.90
N LEU A 4 -26.22 -5.22 -1.69
CA LEU A 4 -25.51 -6.13 -0.77
C LEU A 4 -25.76 -7.61 -1.07
N THR A 5 -26.83 -7.94 -1.78
CA THR A 5 -27.22 -9.33 -2.07
C THR A 5 -26.44 -9.97 -3.24
N LEU A 6 -25.83 -9.15 -4.11
CA LEU A 6 -25.07 -9.64 -5.27
C LEU A 6 -23.62 -10.06 -4.92
N LEU A 7 -23.04 -9.51 -3.86
CA LEU A 7 -21.68 -9.87 -3.43
C LEU A 7 -21.62 -11.25 -2.74
N LEU A 8 -22.69 -11.65 -2.05
CA LEU A 8 -22.76 -12.96 -1.39
C LEU A 8 -22.95 -14.12 -2.37
N ALA A 9 -23.57 -13.86 -3.52
CA ALA A 9 -23.82 -14.90 -4.53
C ALA A 9 -22.57 -15.28 -5.36
N ALA A 10 -21.55 -14.40 -5.40
CA ALA A 10 -20.31 -14.68 -6.12
C ALA A 10 -19.34 -15.58 -5.32
N LEU A 11 -19.57 -15.78 -4.02
CA LEU A 11 -18.73 -16.63 -3.16
C LEU A 11 -19.18 -18.11 -3.14
N LEU A 12 -20.37 -18.42 -3.62
CA LEU A 12 -20.93 -19.77 -3.55
C LEU A 12 -20.32 -20.81 -4.53
N PRO A 13 -19.80 -20.47 -5.73
CA PRO A 13 -19.16 -21.47 -6.60
C PRO A 13 -17.69 -21.75 -6.26
N LEU A 14 -17.04 -20.97 -5.38
CA LEU A 14 -15.63 -21.17 -5.04
C LEU A 14 -15.39 -22.41 -4.16
N SER A 15 -16.40 -22.84 -3.42
CA SER A 15 -16.28 -24.02 -2.55
C SER A 15 -16.14 -25.35 -3.32
N SER A 16 -16.62 -25.45 -4.56
CA SER A 16 -16.48 -26.65 -5.38
C SER A 16 -15.11 -26.76 -6.08
N MET A 17 -14.32 -25.69 -6.13
CA MET A 17 -12.94 -25.70 -6.65
C MET A 17 -11.89 -25.94 -5.55
N ALA A 18 -12.30 -26.01 -4.28
CA ALA A 18 -11.41 -26.11 -3.13
C ALA A 18 -10.70 -27.46 -3.01
N ASP A 19 -11.26 -28.53 -3.56
CA ASP A 19 -10.72 -29.89 -3.41
C ASP A 19 -9.37 -30.12 -4.12
N GLY A 20 -8.97 -29.23 -5.06
CA GLY A 20 -7.73 -29.35 -5.85
C GLY A 20 -6.53 -28.55 -5.32
N LEU A 21 -6.75 -27.52 -4.49
CA LEU A 21 -5.67 -26.63 -4.06
C LEU A 21 -5.11 -27.01 -2.67
N PRO A 22 -3.86 -26.66 -2.39
CA PRO A 22 -2.82 -26.25 -3.34
C PRO A 22 -2.42 -27.42 -4.26
N PHE A 23 -1.94 -27.09 -5.46
CA PHE A 23 -1.32 -28.09 -6.33
C PHE A 23 0.03 -28.54 -5.76
N MET A 24 0.52 -29.72 -6.15
CA MET A 24 1.84 -30.24 -5.77
C MET A 24 2.00 -30.33 -4.25
N LYS A 25 0.96 -30.80 -3.54
CA LYS A 25 0.97 -30.95 -2.05
C LYS A 25 2.17 -31.76 -1.53
N ASP A 26 2.65 -32.71 -2.34
CA ASP A 26 3.79 -33.56 -1.99
C ASP A 26 5.09 -32.74 -1.74
N LEU A 27 5.18 -31.52 -2.29
CA LEU A 27 6.32 -30.62 -2.03
C LEU A 27 6.36 -30.08 -0.59
N ALA A 28 5.25 -30.17 0.14
CA ALA A 28 5.21 -29.76 1.54
C ALA A 28 5.80 -30.80 2.49
N GLY A 29 5.99 -32.06 2.04
CA GLY A 29 6.39 -33.15 2.89
C GLY A 29 5.37 -33.38 4.02
N ASP A 30 5.85 -33.42 5.27
CA ASP A 30 5.01 -33.61 6.47
C ASP A 30 4.47 -32.28 7.04
N ALA A 31 4.64 -31.13 6.35
CA ALA A 31 4.17 -29.84 6.84
C ALA A 31 2.64 -29.71 6.72
N ASP A 32 2.00 -29.23 7.79
CA ASP A 32 0.58 -28.88 7.75
C ASP A 32 0.35 -27.69 6.81
N LEU A 33 -0.45 -27.90 5.77
CA LEU A 33 -0.79 -26.86 4.81
C LEU A 33 -1.98 -26.02 5.30
N PRO A 34 -1.94 -24.70 5.12
CA PRO A 34 -3.09 -23.86 5.41
C PRO A 34 -4.25 -24.19 4.47
N ARG A 35 -5.47 -23.91 4.90
CA ARG A 35 -6.64 -23.99 4.01
C ARG A 35 -6.41 -23.12 2.78
N PRO A 36 -6.81 -23.60 1.58
CA PRO A 36 -6.34 -22.98 0.34
C PRO A 36 -6.90 -21.58 0.09
N TRP A 37 -8.13 -21.32 0.48
CA TRP A 37 -8.79 -20.03 0.21
C TRP A 37 -8.78 -19.14 1.45
N GLY A 38 -8.58 -17.85 1.25
CA GLY A 38 -8.63 -16.85 2.30
C GLY A 38 -9.38 -15.60 1.88
N ALA A 39 -9.97 -14.95 2.86
CA ALA A 39 -10.53 -13.61 2.74
C ALA A 39 -10.21 -12.82 4.00
N GLY A 40 -9.94 -11.54 3.86
CA GLY A 40 -9.54 -10.71 4.97
C GLY A 40 -9.57 -9.24 4.66
N PHE A 41 -9.12 -8.45 5.58
CA PHE A 41 -8.94 -7.02 5.42
C PHE A 41 -7.61 -6.56 5.99
N ASP A 42 -7.08 -5.53 5.38
CA ASP A 42 -5.86 -4.83 5.76
C ASP A 42 -6.21 -3.40 6.15
N PHE A 43 -5.64 -2.92 7.25
CA PHE A 43 -5.59 -1.51 7.58
C PHE A 43 -4.13 -1.09 7.62
N TYR A 44 -3.79 -0.10 6.81
CA TYR A 44 -2.42 0.37 6.63
C TYR A 44 -2.35 1.87 6.83
N THR A 45 -1.34 2.33 7.58
CA THR A 45 -1.00 3.75 7.69
C THR A 45 0.46 3.97 7.36
N MET A 46 0.78 5.13 6.80
CA MET A 46 2.13 5.46 6.39
C MET A 46 2.38 6.96 6.45
N ASP A 47 3.55 7.34 7.01
CA ASP A 47 4.12 8.68 6.88
C ASP A 47 5.43 8.56 6.10
N GLN A 48 5.56 9.29 5.00
CA GLN A 48 6.72 9.23 4.12
C GLN A 48 7.01 10.57 3.44
N ASP A 49 8.30 10.88 3.28
CA ASP A 49 8.77 11.98 2.45
C ASP A 49 8.88 11.53 0.98
N TYR A 50 8.58 12.47 0.06
CA TYR A 50 8.68 12.28 -1.39
C TYR A 50 9.59 13.34 -2.01
N ASP A 51 10.21 12.99 -3.12
CA ASP A 51 10.93 13.93 -3.96
C ASP A 51 10.04 14.37 -5.14
N ILE A 52 10.09 15.65 -5.49
CA ILE A 52 9.42 16.18 -6.66
C ILE A 52 10.29 15.89 -7.88
N LYS A 53 9.76 15.09 -8.79
CA LYS A 53 10.40 14.77 -10.06
C LYS A 53 10.18 15.84 -11.12
N SER A 54 8.97 16.38 -11.15
CA SER A 54 8.63 17.55 -12.00
C SER A 54 7.53 18.37 -11.36
N LEU A 55 7.59 19.68 -11.56
CA LEU A 55 6.60 20.65 -11.11
C LEU A 55 6.40 21.69 -12.21
N ASP A 56 5.18 21.76 -12.73
CA ASP A 56 4.81 22.73 -13.77
C ASP A 56 3.65 23.60 -13.31
N PHE A 57 3.91 24.90 -13.21
CA PHE A 57 2.88 25.90 -13.02
C PHE A 57 2.53 26.49 -14.38
N ALA A 58 1.31 26.32 -14.85
CA ALA A 58 0.86 26.91 -16.10
C ALA A 58 0.62 28.44 -15.98
N LEU A 59 1.63 29.17 -15.46
CA LEU A 59 1.63 30.62 -15.32
C LEU A 59 2.78 31.23 -16.15
N PRO A 60 2.50 32.12 -17.09
CA PRO A 60 3.53 32.83 -17.87
C PRO A 60 4.47 33.61 -16.93
N GLY A 61 5.78 33.37 -17.07
CA GLY A 61 6.81 34.09 -16.33
C GLY A 61 7.14 33.53 -14.92
N VAL A 62 6.48 32.44 -14.50
CA VAL A 62 6.89 31.69 -13.30
C VAL A 62 7.94 30.67 -13.68
N ILE A 63 9.04 30.69 -12.95
CA ILE A 63 10.15 29.75 -13.10
C ILE A 63 10.37 29.08 -11.74
N VAL A 64 10.26 27.78 -11.69
CA VAL A 64 10.67 26.98 -10.55
C VAL A 64 12.14 26.61 -10.75
N GLY A 65 12.99 26.94 -9.79
CA GLY A 65 14.40 26.58 -9.82
C GLY A 65 14.61 25.07 -9.65
N ASP A 66 15.22 24.64 -8.55
CA ASP A 66 15.40 23.22 -8.26
C ASP A 66 14.18 22.66 -7.51
N PRO A 67 13.32 21.83 -8.13
CA PRO A 67 12.17 21.24 -7.46
C PRO A 67 12.54 20.31 -6.30
N SER A 68 13.75 19.76 -6.28
CA SER A 68 14.22 18.86 -5.21
C SER A 68 14.41 19.57 -3.86
N ALA A 69 14.44 20.90 -3.85
CA ALA A 69 14.48 21.72 -2.62
C ALA A 69 13.11 21.80 -1.93
N ILE A 70 12.03 21.43 -2.62
CA ILE A 70 10.66 21.46 -2.10
C ILE A 70 10.42 20.19 -1.30
N LYS A 71 10.08 20.33 -0.01
CA LYS A 71 9.78 19.19 0.84
C LYS A 71 8.33 18.77 0.66
N VAL A 72 8.11 17.47 0.39
CA VAL A 72 6.79 16.86 0.31
C VAL A 72 6.69 15.72 1.32
N THR A 73 5.65 15.76 2.14
CA THR A 73 5.34 14.72 3.13
C THR A 73 3.93 14.22 2.89
N ASN A 74 3.76 12.90 2.79
CA ASN A 74 2.45 12.26 2.66
C ASN A 74 2.13 11.45 3.91
N GLU A 75 0.90 11.65 4.42
CA GLU A 75 0.25 10.76 5.36
C GLU A 75 -0.81 9.96 4.62
N VAL A 76 -0.70 8.63 4.64
CA VAL A 76 -1.58 7.72 3.90
C VAL A 76 -2.28 6.79 4.87
N GLN A 77 -3.59 6.66 4.70
CA GLN A 77 -4.43 5.67 5.39
C GLN A 77 -5.18 4.84 4.35
N HIS A 78 -5.15 3.54 4.50
CA HIS A 78 -5.70 2.59 3.51
C HIS A 78 -6.45 1.50 4.24
N PHE A 79 -7.65 1.17 3.76
CA PHE A 79 -8.44 0.04 4.21
C PHE A 79 -8.82 -0.82 3.00
N ASP A 80 -8.33 -2.07 2.99
CA ASP A 80 -8.51 -2.99 1.88
C ASP A 80 -9.23 -4.25 2.31
N PHE A 81 -10.08 -4.73 1.41
CA PHE A 81 -10.55 -6.11 1.40
C PHE A 81 -9.66 -6.93 0.48
N LYS A 82 -9.21 -8.08 0.98
CA LYS A 82 -8.31 -9.00 0.29
C LYS A 82 -8.92 -10.38 0.15
N GLY A 83 -8.82 -10.97 -1.04
CA GLY A 83 -9.09 -12.38 -1.29
C GLY A 83 -7.83 -13.08 -1.76
N ASP A 84 -7.54 -14.27 -1.23
CA ASP A 84 -6.30 -14.99 -1.53
C ASP A 84 -6.50 -16.49 -1.74
N ALA A 85 -5.53 -17.11 -2.43
CA ALA A 85 -5.47 -18.55 -2.58
C ALA A 85 -4.04 -19.08 -2.54
N TRP A 86 -3.83 -20.17 -1.80
CA TRP A 86 -2.60 -20.96 -1.90
C TRP A 86 -2.66 -21.84 -3.15
N ILE A 87 -1.92 -21.44 -4.19
CA ILE A 87 -1.87 -22.16 -5.46
C ILE A 87 -0.87 -23.32 -5.39
N LEU A 88 0.26 -23.09 -4.70
CA LEU A 88 1.26 -24.11 -4.36
C LEU A 88 1.53 -24.06 -2.86
N PRO A 89 2.12 -25.09 -2.25
CA PRO A 89 2.44 -25.10 -0.81
C PRO A 89 3.25 -23.90 -0.33
N PHE A 90 4.00 -23.28 -1.21
CA PHE A 90 4.88 -22.15 -0.94
C PHE A 90 4.45 -20.85 -1.63
N LEU A 91 3.36 -20.86 -2.44
CA LEU A 91 2.90 -19.72 -3.22
C LEU A 91 1.44 -19.40 -2.92
N ASN A 92 1.21 -18.26 -2.30
CA ASN A 92 -0.10 -17.64 -2.15
C ASN A 92 -0.23 -16.50 -3.16
N VAL A 93 -1.37 -16.39 -3.83
CA VAL A 93 -1.71 -15.27 -4.70
C VAL A 93 -2.95 -14.56 -4.16
N PHE A 94 -3.02 -13.24 -4.33
CA PHE A 94 -4.13 -12.46 -3.80
C PHE A 94 -4.50 -11.29 -4.69
N GLY A 95 -5.76 -10.86 -4.56
CA GLY A 95 -6.27 -9.60 -5.07
C GLY A 95 -6.78 -8.75 -3.91
N LEU A 96 -6.74 -7.44 -4.07
CA LEU A 96 -7.24 -6.48 -3.10
C LEU A 96 -8.01 -5.34 -3.76
N ILE A 97 -8.94 -4.78 -3.01
CA ILE A 97 -9.68 -3.57 -3.35
C ILE A 97 -10.04 -2.83 -2.07
N GLY A 98 -9.88 -1.51 -2.08
CA GLY A 98 -10.14 -0.72 -0.88
C GLY A 98 -10.28 0.76 -1.13
N ARG A 99 -10.20 1.50 -0.04
CA ARG A 99 -10.18 2.97 -0.03
C ARG A 99 -8.88 3.45 0.57
N VAL A 100 -8.47 4.61 0.07
CA VAL A 100 -7.30 5.33 0.55
C VAL A 100 -7.68 6.78 0.79
N ASP A 101 -7.18 7.33 1.90
CA ASP A 101 -7.17 8.73 2.23
C ASP A 101 -5.70 9.17 2.32
N ILE A 102 -5.35 10.26 1.65
CA ILE A 102 -3.98 10.78 1.53
C ILE A 102 -4.02 12.26 1.89
N ASP A 103 -3.21 12.65 2.88
CA ASP A 103 -2.95 14.03 3.23
C ASP A 103 -1.50 14.37 2.85
N THR A 104 -1.34 15.31 1.92
CA THR A 104 -0.04 15.75 1.39
C THR A 104 0.25 17.15 1.84
N ALA A 105 1.43 17.39 2.41
CA ALA A 105 1.94 18.72 2.72
C ALA A 105 3.13 19.04 1.82
N VAL A 106 3.00 20.10 1.02
CA VAL A 106 4.07 20.60 0.14
C VAL A 106 4.61 21.90 0.71
N ASP A 107 5.88 21.93 1.11
CA ASP A 107 6.52 23.10 1.68
C ASP A 107 7.38 23.84 0.64
N PHE A 108 6.83 24.93 0.15
CA PHE A 108 7.47 25.82 -0.83
C PHE A 108 8.36 26.90 -0.19
N SER A 109 8.48 26.95 1.14
CA SER A 109 9.20 28.01 1.85
C SER A 109 10.71 28.08 1.50
N THR A 110 11.26 26.93 1.07
CA THR A 110 12.67 26.79 0.66
C THR A 110 12.85 26.79 -0.86
N ALA A 111 11.77 26.87 -1.62
CA ALA A 111 11.81 26.82 -3.07
C ALA A 111 12.26 28.16 -3.68
N ASP A 112 13.15 28.10 -4.67
CA ASP A 112 13.46 29.24 -5.51
C ASP A 112 12.42 29.35 -6.65
N ILE A 113 11.36 30.10 -6.38
CA ILE A 113 10.29 30.34 -7.34
C ILE A 113 10.31 31.82 -7.70
N SER A 114 10.72 32.12 -8.94
CA SER A 114 10.70 33.48 -9.48
C SER A 114 9.42 33.74 -10.27
N GLY A 115 9.00 35.02 -10.29
CA GLY A 115 7.80 35.43 -11.04
C GLY A 115 6.48 35.32 -10.25
N LEU A 116 6.48 34.77 -9.04
CA LEU A 116 5.33 34.84 -8.12
C LEU A 116 5.44 36.05 -7.21
N PRO A 117 4.39 36.85 -7.06
CA PRO A 117 4.38 38.02 -6.16
C PRO A 117 4.21 37.66 -4.68
N ILE A 118 4.09 36.39 -4.34
CA ILE A 118 3.79 35.89 -3.00
C ILE A 118 4.70 34.69 -2.66
N ASN A 119 4.97 34.51 -1.35
CA ASN A 119 5.56 33.27 -0.84
C ASN A 119 4.42 32.27 -0.59
N LEU A 120 4.47 31.10 -1.20
CA LEU A 120 3.43 30.09 -1.09
C LEU A 120 3.41 29.39 0.29
N GLY A 121 4.55 29.37 1.00
CA GLY A 121 4.66 28.70 2.28
C GLY A 121 4.38 27.20 2.18
N GLN A 122 3.68 26.64 3.17
CA GLN A 122 3.24 25.25 3.17
C GLN A 122 1.81 25.14 2.69
N LEU A 123 1.56 24.27 1.71
CA LEU A 123 0.26 24.03 1.13
C LEU A 123 -0.20 22.60 1.46
N PRO A 124 -1.35 22.43 2.16
CA PRO A 124 -1.96 21.13 2.39
C PRO A 124 -2.87 20.74 1.21
N PHE A 125 -2.84 19.46 0.85
CA PHE A 125 -3.73 18.83 -0.13
C PHE A 125 -4.27 17.55 0.46
N SER A 126 -5.58 17.30 0.29
CA SER A 126 -6.22 16.06 0.74
C SER A 126 -6.91 15.37 -0.42
N PHE A 127 -6.67 14.08 -0.54
CA PHE A 127 -7.22 13.23 -1.59
C PHE A 127 -7.86 12.00 -0.97
N ASN A 128 -8.88 11.49 -1.60
CA ASN A 128 -9.41 10.17 -1.30
C ASN A 128 -9.67 9.40 -2.58
N GLY A 129 -9.61 8.09 -2.51
CA GLY A 129 -9.75 7.30 -3.71
C GLY A 129 -9.99 5.82 -3.48
N THR A 130 -10.01 5.11 -4.58
CA THR A 130 -10.10 3.66 -4.61
C THR A 130 -8.75 3.10 -4.99
N VAL A 131 -8.27 2.16 -4.18
CA VAL A 131 -7.11 1.33 -4.47
C VAL A 131 -7.56 -0.05 -4.90
N TYR A 132 -6.90 -0.62 -5.89
CA TYR A 132 -7.06 -2.00 -6.32
C TYR A 132 -5.73 -2.56 -6.77
N GLY A 133 -5.58 -3.86 -6.63
CA GLY A 133 -4.33 -4.50 -6.98
C GLY A 133 -4.32 -5.97 -6.66
N GLY A 134 -3.12 -6.49 -6.56
CA GLY A 134 -2.89 -7.87 -6.21
C GLY A 134 -1.40 -8.16 -6.08
N GLY A 135 -1.12 -9.39 -5.76
CA GLY A 135 0.25 -9.80 -5.54
C GLY A 135 0.38 -11.27 -5.22
N PHE A 136 1.54 -11.60 -4.71
CA PHE A 136 1.83 -12.96 -4.29
C PHE A 136 2.75 -12.96 -3.07
N THR A 137 2.70 -14.06 -2.33
CA THR A 137 3.62 -14.36 -1.24
C THR A 137 4.30 -15.68 -1.52
N LEU A 138 5.63 -15.66 -1.56
CA LEU A 138 6.44 -16.87 -1.46
C LEU A 138 6.73 -17.07 0.02
N ALA A 139 6.45 -18.25 0.54
CA ALA A 139 6.67 -18.58 1.94
C ALA A 139 7.32 -19.96 2.08
N TYR A 140 8.21 -20.06 3.04
CA TYR A 140 8.78 -21.31 3.49
C TYR A 140 8.77 -21.35 5.01
N GLY A 141 8.31 -22.45 5.57
CA GLY A 141 8.21 -22.65 7.01
C GLY A 141 8.84 -23.97 7.46
N ALA A 142 9.30 -23.99 8.69
CA ALA A 142 9.73 -25.16 9.45
C ALA A 142 9.07 -25.11 10.82
N GLU A 143 9.28 -26.12 11.69
CA GLU A 143 8.60 -26.23 13.00
C GLU A 143 8.68 -24.94 13.86
N ARG A 144 9.79 -24.19 13.78
CA ARG A 144 10.07 -23.07 14.69
C ARG A 144 10.36 -21.75 14.00
N TRP A 145 10.51 -21.73 12.68
CA TRP A 145 10.86 -20.52 11.94
C TRP A 145 10.16 -20.49 10.59
N PHE A 146 10.05 -19.31 10.02
CA PHE A 146 9.55 -19.11 8.67
C PHE A 146 10.31 -17.99 7.99
N THR A 147 10.25 -17.99 6.67
CA THR A 147 10.63 -16.84 5.84
C THR A 147 9.57 -16.63 4.77
N SER A 148 9.39 -15.39 4.38
CA SER A 148 8.47 -15.05 3.29
C SER A 148 8.93 -13.81 2.54
N VAL A 149 8.51 -13.72 1.28
CA VAL A 149 8.60 -12.50 0.48
C VAL A 149 7.23 -12.25 -0.12
N THR A 150 6.62 -11.13 0.26
CA THR A 150 5.35 -10.68 -0.32
C THR A 150 5.63 -9.57 -1.32
N THR A 151 5.08 -9.70 -2.53
CA THR A 151 5.12 -8.65 -3.55
C THR A 151 3.69 -8.19 -3.84
N VAL A 152 3.48 -6.89 -3.81
CA VAL A 152 2.17 -6.24 -4.01
C VAL A 152 2.28 -5.20 -5.11
N PHE A 153 1.33 -5.21 -6.02
CA PHE A 153 1.17 -4.20 -7.05
C PHE A 153 -0.20 -3.54 -6.86
N THR A 154 -0.22 -2.23 -6.72
CA THR A 154 -1.47 -1.48 -6.56
C THR A 154 -1.56 -0.33 -7.54
N ARG A 155 -2.79 0.01 -7.85
CA ARG A 155 -3.15 1.22 -8.58
C ARG A 155 -4.22 1.95 -7.80
N THR A 156 -3.98 3.23 -7.55
CA THR A 156 -4.92 4.13 -6.90
C THR A 156 -5.42 5.14 -7.91
N SER A 157 -6.73 5.36 -7.90
CA SER A 157 -7.37 6.46 -8.61
C SER A 157 -8.06 7.32 -7.58
N THR A 158 -7.64 8.58 -7.47
CA THR A 158 -8.23 9.54 -6.56
C THR A 158 -9.12 10.51 -7.33
N SER A 159 -10.04 11.13 -6.61
CA SER A 159 -10.83 12.26 -7.05
C SER A 159 -10.84 13.31 -5.94
N GLY A 160 -10.91 14.59 -6.29
CA GLY A 160 -10.86 15.72 -5.37
C GLY A 160 -10.42 16.96 -6.11
N ASP A 161 -9.63 17.80 -5.45
CA ASP A 161 -9.08 19.02 -6.05
C ASP A 161 -8.08 18.72 -7.17
N PHE A 162 -7.54 17.50 -7.17
CA PHE A 162 -6.65 16.96 -8.20
C PHE A 162 -7.08 15.57 -8.64
N ASP A 163 -7.00 15.32 -9.95
CA ASP A 163 -7.03 13.97 -10.50
C ASP A 163 -5.65 13.32 -10.31
N SER A 164 -5.57 12.27 -9.53
CA SER A 164 -4.31 11.62 -9.24
C SER A 164 -4.33 10.15 -9.66
N LYS A 165 -3.19 9.71 -10.18
CA LYS A 165 -2.91 8.31 -10.49
C LYS A 165 -1.63 7.91 -9.77
N VAL A 166 -1.75 6.91 -8.89
CA VAL A 166 -0.62 6.37 -8.16
C VAL A 166 -0.48 4.90 -8.50
N ASN A 167 0.70 4.51 -8.99
CA ASN A 167 1.07 3.11 -9.17
C ASN A 167 2.14 2.77 -8.14
N SER A 168 1.93 1.71 -7.38
CA SER A 168 2.86 1.30 -6.33
C SER A 168 3.28 -0.15 -6.50
N THR A 169 4.55 -0.40 -6.20
CA THR A 169 5.11 -1.75 -6.06
C THR A 169 5.78 -1.86 -4.70
N ALA A 170 5.31 -2.80 -3.89
CA ALA A 170 5.92 -3.11 -2.60
C ALA A 170 6.50 -4.53 -2.59
N VAL A 171 7.69 -4.69 -2.01
CA VAL A 171 8.33 -6.00 -1.77
C VAL A 171 8.70 -6.09 -0.31
N GLN A 172 8.20 -7.12 0.38
CA GLN A 172 8.29 -7.26 1.83
C GLN A 172 8.93 -8.60 2.21
N PRO A 173 10.26 -8.69 2.32
CA PRO A 173 10.94 -9.83 2.89
C PRO A 173 10.76 -9.88 4.41
N ARG A 174 10.50 -11.07 4.95
CA ARG A 174 10.33 -11.33 6.38
C ARG A 174 11.01 -12.63 6.78
N ILE A 175 11.60 -12.67 7.97
CA ILE A 175 12.06 -13.87 8.62
C ILE A 175 11.61 -13.86 10.08
N GLY A 176 11.13 -14.97 10.58
CA GLY A 176 10.53 -14.99 11.91
C GLY A 176 10.52 -16.35 12.57
N MET A 177 9.95 -16.37 13.77
CA MET A 177 9.81 -17.53 14.62
C MET A 177 8.33 -17.85 14.87
N LEU A 178 8.07 -19.14 15.04
CA LEU A 178 6.77 -19.72 15.38
C LEU A 178 6.81 -20.28 16.79
N LYS A 179 5.84 -19.93 17.63
CA LYS A 179 5.72 -20.47 18.99
C LYS A 179 4.30 -20.41 19.50
N ASN A 180 3.68 -21.57 19.73
CA ASN A 180 2.35 -21.68 20.37
C ASN A 180 1.26 -20.80 19.71
N GLY A 181 1.16 -20.84 18.39
CA GLY A 181 0.21 -20.02 17.62
C GLY A 181 0.66 -18.57 17.39
N PHE A 182 1.73 -18.13 18.06
CA PHE A 182 2.32 -16.82 17.81
C PHE A 182 3.36 -16.89 16.69
N ARG A 183 3.42 -15.82 15.91
CA ARG A 183 4.46 -15.54 14.92
C ARG A 183 5.11 -14.22 15.26
N PHE A 184 6.44 -14.15 15.25
CA PHE A 184 7.20 -12.91 15.42
C PHE A 184 8.22 -12.82 14.29
N TRP A 185 8.36 -11.64 13.68
CA TRP A 185 9.31 -11.46 12.60
C TRP A 185 10.01 -10.11 12.63
N VAL A 186 11.14 -10.10 11.97
CA VAL A 186 11.78 -8.90 11.48
C VAL A 186 11.73 -8.92 9.96
N GLY A 187 11.68 -7.76 9.35
CA GLY A 187 11.57 -7.65 7.91
C GLY A 187 12.01 -6.30 7.38
N GLY A 188 11.71 -6.12 6.12
CA GLY A 188 11.87 -4.85 5.43
C GLY A 188 10.72 -4.64 4.45
N MET A 189 10.63 -3.42 3.95
CA MET A 189 9.71 -3.06 2.89
C MET A 189 10.46 -2.19 1.89
N TYR A 190 10.56 -2.68 0.67
CA TYR A 190 10.84 -1.86 -0.49
C TYR A 190 9.51 -1.33 -1.00
N LEU A 191 9.38 -0.02 -1.17
CA LEU A 191 8.21 0.60 -1.78
C LEU A 191 8.69 1.58 -2.84
N ASN A 192 8.17 1.42 -4.04
CA ASN A 192 8.34 2.37 -5.13
C ASN A 192 6.97 2.84 -5.59
N THR A 193 6.78 4.16 -5.64
CA THR A 193 5.55 4.79 -6.12
C THR A 193 5.88 5.76 -7.24
N ASP A 194 5.07 5.72 -8.29
CA ASP A 194 5.01 6.76 -9.32
C ASP A 194 3.67 7.48 -9.18
N GLU A 195 3.71 8.76 -8.82
CA GLU A 195 2.54 9.58 -8.56
C GLU A 195 2.48 10.74 -9.55
N LYS A 196 1.31 10.90 -10.17
CA LYS A 196 1.01 12.03 -11.07
C LYS A 196 -0.25 12.71 -10.59
N HIS A 197 -0.12 13.99 -10.30
CA HIS A 197 -1.19 14.84 -9.82
C HIS A 197 -1.39 16.00 -10.78
N SER A 198 -2.60 16.15 -11.32
CA SER A 198 -2.97 17.24 -12.22
C SER A 198 -4.26 17.89 -11.73
N GLY A 199 -4.26 19.21 -11.62
CA GLY A 199 -5.44 19.93 -11.12
C GLY A 199 -5.33 21.44 -11.26
N VAL A 200 -6.27 22.13 -10.64
CA VAL A 200 -6.32 23.59 -10.62
C VAL A 200 -6.26 24.05 -9.17
N PHE A 201 -5.28 24.87 -8.87
CA PHE A 201 -5.07 25.41 -7.54
C PHE A 201 -5.42 26.91 -7.51
N ASP A 202 -6.24 27.31 -6.53
CA ASP A 202 -6.60 28.71 -6.33
C ASP A 202 -5.52 29.42 -5.50
N LEU A 203 -4.64 30.15 -6.18
CA LEU A 203 -3.64 30.98 -5.52
C LEU A 203 -4.25 32.32 -5.04
N PRO A 204 -3.98 32.74 -3.80
CA PRO A 204 -4.39 34.04 -3.31
C PRO A 204 -3.91 35.17 -4.24
N PHE A 205 -4.79 36.08 -4.64
CA PHE A 205 -4.53 37.23 -5.50
C PHE A 205 -4.21 36.94 -6.98
N ILE A 206 -4.02 35.67 -7.36
CA ILE A 206 -3.69 35.24 -8.74
C ILE A 206 -4.89 34.53 -9.36
N GLY A 207 -5.66 33.75 -8.57
CA GLY A 207 -6.80 32.96 -9.02
C GLY A 207 -6.41 31.51 -9.36
N ALA A 208 -7.24 30.87 -10.16
CA ALA A 208 -7.13 29.47 -10.53
C ALA A 208 -5.93 29.22 -11.46
N VAL A 209 -4.98 28.39 -11.01
CA VAL A 209 -3.75 28.06 -11.71
C VAL A 209 -3.68 26.56 -11.94
N PRO A 210 -3.58 26.08 -13.18
CA PRO A 210 -3.29 24.68 -13.46
C PRO A 210 -1.91 24.30 -12.92
N LEU A 211 -1.85 23.14 -12.25
CA LEU A 211 -0.66 22.62 -11.61
C LEU A 211 -0.52 21.13 -11.93
N ASP A 212 0.63 20.74 -12.44
CA ASP A 212 1.04 19.37 -12.67
C ASP A 212 2.25 19.03 -11.82
N ILE A 213 2.15 17.98 -11.00
CA ILE A 213 3.22 17.51 -10.13
C ILE A 213 3.45 16.02 -10.35
N GLU A 214 4.70 15.62 -10.54
CA GLU A 214 5.12 14.22 -10.48
C GLU A 214 5.99 14.02 -9.24
N LEU A 215 5.62 13.03 -8.42
CA LEU A 215 6.34 12.64 -7.20
C LEU A 215 6.91 11.24 -7.35
N GLU A 216 8.03 11.00 -6.69
CA GLU A 216 8.61 9.69 -6.53
C GLU A 216 9.04 9.43 -5.08
N THR A 217 9.09 8.15 -4.71
CA THR A 217 9.55 7.73 -3.39
C THR A 217 10.99 8.18 -3.16
N LYS A 218 11.23 8.99 -2.13
CA LYS A 218 12.58 9.46 -1.78
C LYS A 218 13.48 8.31 -1.34
N ASP A 219 13.02 7.50 -0.40
CA ASP A 219 13.74 6.39 0.20
C ASP A 219 12.91 5.10 0.07
N ALA A 220 13.30 4.22 -0.84
CA ALA A 220 12.52 3.05 -1.17
C ALA A 220 12.52 1.99 -0.05
N TRP A 221 13.61 1.84 0.72
CA TRP A 221 13.75 0.81 1.74
C TRP A 221 13.37 1.28 3.14
N ASN A 222 12.71 0.39 3.87
CA ASN A 222 12.36 0.57 5.27
C ASN A 222 12.53 -0.74 6.04
N TYR A 223 12.66 -0.68 7.37
CA TYR A 223 12.70 -1.85 8.25
C TYR A 223 11.35 -2.07 8.90
N SER A 224 11.07 -3.31 9.31
CA SER A 224 9.85 -3.63 10.05
C SER A 224 10.06 -4.72 11.09
N ILE A 225 9.19 -4.70 12.10
CA ILE A 225 8.99 -5.77 13.06
C ILE A 225 7.50 -6.09 13.11
N GLY A 226 7.17 -7.33 13.35
CA GLY A 226 5.77 -7.71 13.44
C GLY A 226 5.52 -8.90 14.33
N ALA A 227 4.26 -9.04 14.67
CA ALA A 227 3.72 -10.16 15.41
C ALA A 227 2.38 -10.60 14.83
N GLY A 228 2.07 -11.87 14.96
CA GLY A 228 0.78 -12.42 14.57
C GLY A 228 0.34 -13.52 15.51
N TYR A 229 -0.94 -13.78 15.50
CA TYR A 229 -1.55 -14.86 16.28
C TYR A 229 -2.56 -15.64 15.44
N GLU A 230 -2.44 -16.95 15.47
CA GLU A 230 -3.37 -17.90 14.89
C GLU A 230 -4.36 -18.36 15.93
N PHE A 231 -5.61 -17.89 15.85
CA PHE A 231 -6.67 -18.29 16.79
C PHE A 231 -7.04 -19.76 16.61
N ASN A 232 -6.98 -20.22 15.36
CA ASN A 232 -7.23 -21.58 14.92
C ASN A 232 -6.75 -21.75 13.46
N ASP A 233 -7.03 -22.91 12.86
CA ASP A 233 -6.70 -23.22 11.46
C ASP A 233 -7.38 -22.32 10.40
N ARG A 234 -8.31 -21.44 10.84
CA ARG A 234 -9.09 -20.56 9.96
C ARG A 234 -8.80 -19.08 10.13
N ALA A 235 -8.53 -18.62 11.34
CA ALA A 235 -8.47 -17.19 11.63
C ALA A 235 -7.12 -16.80 12.21
N ASN A 236 -6.55 -15.77 11.65
CA ASN A 236 -5.31 -15.16 12.15
C ASN A 236 -5.36 -13.63 12.09
N LEU A 237 -4.56 -13.05 12.96
CA LEU A 237 -4.37 -11.63 13.09
C LEU A 237 -2.89 -11.33 13.01
N THR A 238 -2.52 -10.26 12.31
CA THR A 238 -1.13 -9.78 12.28
C THR A 238 -1.06 -8.27 12.47
N PHE A 239 0.03 -7.84 13.07
CA PHE A 239 0.39 -6.45 13.23
C PHE A 239 1.87 -6.28 12.86
N GLU A 240 2.17 -5.26 12.06
CA GLU A 240 3.54 -4.90 11.69
C GLU A 240 3.73 -3.40 11.87
N ALA A 241 4.87 -3.01 12.41
CA ALA A 241 5.31 -1.62 12.52
C ALA A 241 6.62 -1.44 11.77
N GLY A 242 6.67 -0.41 10.94
CA GLY A 242 7.85 -0.04 10.17
C GLY A 242 8.50 1.23 10.68
N PHE A 243 9.82 1.30 10.54
CA PHE A 243 10.64 2.40 11.02
C PHE A 243 11.87 2.59 10.13
N GLY A 244 12.46 3.78 10.24
CA GLY A 244 13.58 4.22 9.41
C GLY A 244 13.15 5.40 8.55
N ASN A 245 13.22 5.26 7.24
CA ASN A 245 12.91 6.32 6.29
C ASN A 245 11.40 6.56 6.15
N ARG A 246 10.59 5.58 6.60
CA ARG A 246 9.14 5.63 6.57
C ARG A 246 8.59 5.05 7.87
N LYS A 247 7.61 5.72 8.47
CA LYS A 247 6.82 5.14 9.55
C LYS A 247 5.58 4.51 8.95
N HIS A 248 5.35 3.22 9.23
CA HIS A 248 4.11 2.59 8.80
C HIS A 248 3.58 1.62 9.84
N THR A 249 2.29 1.38 9.83
CA THR A 249 1.65 0.29 10.54
C THR A 249 0.77 -0.51 9.60
N LEU A 250 0.76 -1.81 9.77
CA LEU A 250 -0.11 -2.73 9.04
C LEU A 250 -0.81 -3.63 10.05
N PHE A 251 -2.12 -3.63 9.99
CA PHE A 251 -2.97 -4.56 10.68
C PHE A 251 -3.70 -5.42 9.66
N ASN A 252 -3.61 -6.74 9.77
CA ASN A 252 -4.27 -7.68 8.88
C ASN A 252 -5.07 -8.70 9.68
N PHE A 253 -6.32 -8.90 9.28
CA PHE A 253 -7.12 -10.03 9.71
C PHE A 253 -7.45 -10.89 8.50
N ASN A 254 -7.22 -12.19 8.61
CA ASN A 254 -7.49 -13.14 7.55
C ASN A 254 -8.28 -14.34 8.08
N PHE A 255 -9.25 -14.76 7.29
CA PHE A 255 -10.07 -15.94 7.54
C PHE A 255 -9.93 -16.92 6.37
N ARG A 256 -9.73 -18.22 6.68
CA ARG A 256 -9.52 -19.30 5.71
C ARG A 256 -10.64 -20.32 5.69
N PHE A 257 -10.95 -20.83 4.53
CA PHE A 257 -12.04 -21.79 4.29
C PHE A 257 -11.70 -22.80 3.20
#